data_11f2041a73350a713d751bd3c37ddbd4
#
_entry.id   11f2041a73350a713d751bd3c37ddbd4
#
_cell.length_a   1.000
_cell.length_b   1.000
_cell.length_c   1.000
_cell.angle_alpha   90.00
_cell.angle_beta   90.00
_cell.angle_gamma   90.00
#
_symmetry.space_group_name_H-M   'P 1'
#
loop_
_entity.id
_entity.type
_entity.pdbx_description
1 polymer ?
#
loop_
_entity_poly.entity_id
_entity_poly.type
_entity_poly.pdbx_seq_one_letter_code
_entity_poly.pdbx_strand_id
1 'polypeptide(L)'
;FVNHDLGVFLSADFSGEYLDRYTSRTPKSTMPLYHLVGALDPLTTSDLETPLEDGLPETLGDWILADGLTHLKIKLSGDNLNWDVDRVVRVEAAATPAQQKRGCQEWHYSLDFNEKCENVQYVLDFLAHLEEQCPAALNRVQYIEQPTHRDLRANPENRMHEAARVKPVVIDESLVDYESLLLAREQGYSGVALKACKGHTEALLMGAAAQKHNLFLCVQDLTCVGSSFLHSASIAARLPTIAAIEGNGRQYCPRGNAGWDQRYRGMFEVSDGTVATSELTELGLGFSAP
;
A
#
# COMPACT_ATOMS: atom_id res chain seq x y z
N PHE A 1 -7.79 11.88 -22.99
CA PHE A 1 -7.51 10.49 -22.65
C PHE A 1 -8.80 9.72 -22.33
N VAL A 2 -9.70 10.28 -21.50
CA VAL A 2 -10.99 9.65 -21.14
C VAL A 2 -11.90 9.28 -22.32
N ASN A 3 -11.67 9.85 -23.49
CA ASN A 3 -12.44 9.61 -24.71
C ASN A 3 -11.80 8.55 -25.62
N HIS A 4 -10.72 7.91 -25.18
CA HIS A 4 -10.06 6.85 -25.94
C HIS A 4 -10.59 5.47 -25.51
N ASP A 5 -10.90 4.65 -26.49
CA ASP A 5 -11.32 3.25 -26.30
C ASP A 5 -10.20 2.46 -25.64
N LEU A 6 -10.46 1.86 -24.50
CA LEU A 6 -9.49 1.08 -23.75
C LEU A 6 -9.04 -0.19 -24.47
N GLY A 7 -9.85 -0.70 -25.41
CA GLY A 7 -9.48 -1.84 -26.25
C GLY A 7 -8.24 -1.59 -27.10
N VAL A 8 -7.92 -0.32 -27.40
CA VAL A 8 -6.71 0.07 -28.15
C VAL A 8 -5.44 -0.06 -27.30
N PHE A 9 -5.55 0.13 -25.97
CA PHE A 9 -4.41 0.19 -25.05
C PHE A 9 -4.21 -1.10 -24.26
N LEU A 10 -5.27 -1.86 -24.04
CA LEU A 10 -5.26 -3.06 -23.21
C LEU A 10 -5.50 -4.31 -24.06
N SER A 11 -6.75 -4.68 -24.27
CA SER A 11 -7.11 -5.85 -25.11
C SER A 11 -8.51 -5.69 -25.67
N ALA A 12 -8.87 -6.58 -26.62
CA ALA A 12 -10.20 -6.61 -27.23
C ALA A 12 -11.35 -6.73 -26.20
N ASP A 13 -11.08 -7.29 -25.01
CA ASP A 13 -12.07 -7.42 -23.94
C ASP A 13 -12.53 -6.06 -23.38
N PHE A 14 -11.76 -5.01 -23.62
CA PHE A 14 -12.07 -3.62 -23.25
C PHE A 14 -12.67 -2.80 -24.40
N SER A 15 -12.97 -3.40 -25.55
CA SER A 15 -13.53 -2.67 -26.69
C SER A 15 -14.86 -1.99 -26.33
N GLY A 16 -14.97 -0.71 -26.64
CA GLY A 16 -16.12 0.11 -26.29
C GLY A 16 -16.16 0.57 -24.83
N GLU A 17 -15.13 0.31 -24.05
CA GLU A 17 -15.01 0.81 -22.68
C GLU A 17 -14.02 1.99 -22.60
N TYR A 18 -14.30 2.91 -21.67
CA TYR A 18 -13.57 4.15 -21.51
C TYR A 18 -13.19 4.33 -20.02
N LEU A 19 -12.21 5.19 -19.72
CA LEU A 19 -11.72 5.39 -18.36
C LEU A 19 -12.78 5.90 -17.38
N ASP A 20 -13.79 6.61 -17.84
CA ASP A 20 -14.89 7.13 -17.00
C ASP A 20 -15.72 6.01 -16.35
N ARG A 21 -15.69 4.81 -16.91
CA ARG A 21 -16.28 3.61 -16.29
C ARG A 21 -15.52 3.17 -15.02
N TYR A 22 -14.24 3.43 -14.96
CA TYR A 22 -13.31 2.93 -13.92
C TYR A 22 -12.81 4.02 -12.99
N THR A 23 -13.14 5.27 -13.27
CA THR A 23 -12.68 6.43 -12.49
C THR A 23 -13.85 7.32 -12.08
N SER A 24 -13.75 7.93 -10.90
CA SER A 24 -14.69 8.94 -10.44
C SER A 24 -14.21 10.35 -10.78
N ARG A 25 -15.08 11.21 -11.27
CA ARG A 25 -14.80 12.64 -11.47
C ARG A 25 -14.58 13.37 -10.16
N THR A 26 -15.36 13.01 -9.14
CA THR A 26 -15.22 13.55 -7.79
C THR A 26 -14.31 12.61 -6.98
N PRO A 27 -13.26 13.12 -6.33
CA PRO A 27 -12.43 12.30 -5.46
C PRO A 27 -13.24 11.81 -4.26
N LYS A 28 -12.86 10.66 -3.69
CA LYS A 28 -13.30 10.29 -2.34
C LYS A 28 -12.90 11.41 -1.38
N SER A 29 -13.69 11.65 -0.36
CA SER A 29 -13.42 12.73 0.61
C SER A 29 -12.20 12.46 1.47
N THR A 30 -11.96 11.21 1.82
CA THR A 30 -10.82 10.75 2.61
C THR A 30 -10.30 9.42 2.07
N MET A 31 -9.04 9.13 2.33
CA MET A 31 -8.40 7.86 2.03
C MET A 31 -7.67 7.34 3.26
N PRO A 32 -7.84 6.06 3.64
CA PRO A 32 -6.98 5.44 4.65
C PRO A 32 -5.52 5.49 4.22
N LEU A 33 -4.62 5.70 5.21
CA LEU A 33 -3.19 5.78 4.98
C LEU A 33 -2.48 4.54 5.52
N TYR A 34 -1.75 3.82 4.65
CA TYR A 34 -0.77 2.84 5.11
C TYR A 34 0.44 3.57 5.71
N HIS A 35 0.57 3.47 7.02
CA HIS A 35 1.75 3.93 7.74
C HIS A 35 2.84 2.88 7.64
N LEU A 36 4.03 3.26 7.19
CA LEU A 36 5.14 2.33 7.07
C LEU A 36 5.71 1.97 8.45
N VAL A 37 5.85 0.69 8.70
CA VAL A 37 6.62 0.13 9.82
C VAL A 37 7.88 -0.49 9.23
N GLY A 38 8.94 0.31 9.14
CA GLY A 38 10.22 -0.09 8.58
C GLY A 38 10.88 -1.20 9.42
N ALA A 39 11.78 -1.95 8.80
CA ALA A 39 12.42 -3.09 9.47
C ALA A 39 13.15 -2.72 10.76
N LEU A 40 13.69 -1.50 10.84
CA LEU A 40 14.43 -0.97 11.98
C LEU A 40 13.65 0.05 12.80
N ASP A 41 12.42 0.37 12.43
CA ASP A 41 11.62 1.36 13.16
C ASP A 41 11.31 0.86 14.58
N PRO A 42 11.42 1.73 15.61
CA PRO A 42 11.09 1.39 16.97
C PRO A 42 9.60 1.07 17.12
N LEU A 43 9.28 -0.06 17.73
CA LEU A 43 7.90 -0.44 18.05
C LEU A 43 7.48 0.06 19.42
N THR A 44 8.45 0.05 20.35
CA THR A 44 8.26 0.43 21.74
C THR A 44 9.40 1.30 22.24
N THR A 45 9.27 1.90 23.39
CA THR A 45 10.33 2.72 24.01
C THR A 45 11.61 1.95 24.31
N SER A 46 11.53 0.61 24.49
CA SER A 46 12.71 -0.23 24.68
C SER A 46 13.55 -0.42 23.41
N ASP A 47 13.01 -0.09 22.26
CA ASP A 47 13.71 -0.17 20.97
C ASP A 47 14.45 1.16 20.64
N LEU A 48 14.23 2.21 21.45
CA LEU A 48 14.88 3.52 21.25
C LEU A 48 16.27 3.54 21.90
N GLU A 49 17.29 3.78 21.09
CA GLU A 49 18.65 4.05 21.58
C GLU A 49 18.77 5.51 22.06
N THR A 50 18.30 6.43 21.22
CA THR A 50 18.28 7.88 21.50
C THR A 50 17.07 8.51 20.82
N PRO A 51 16.21 9.24 21.55
CA PRO A 51 15.12 9.99 20.96
C PRO A 51 15.62 11.02 19.95
N LEU A 52 14.89 11.19 18.84
CA LEU A 52 15.24 12.18 17.81
C LEU A 52 14.85 13.61 18.20
N GLU A 53 13.84 13.76 19.06
CA GLU A 53 13.32 15.05 19.54
C GLU A 53 12.97 16.03 18.41
N ASP A 54 12.55 15.53 17.25
CA ASP A 54 12.18 16.32 16.08
C ASP A 54 10.70 16.77 16.08
N GLY A 55 9.98 16.42 17.14
CA GLY A 55 8.56 16.73 17.31
C GLY A 55 7.62 15.72 16.68
N LEU A 56 8.14 14.65 16.08
CA LEU A 56 7.36 13.53 15.56
C LEU A 56 7.26 12.40 16.60
N PRO A 57 6.26 11.51 16.49
CA PRO A 57 6.20 10.31 17.31
C PRO A 57 7.42 9.41 17.11
N GLU A 58 7.90 8.81 18.19
CA GLU A 58 9.14 8.02 18.20
C GLU A 58 8.88 6.51 18.06
N THR A 59 7.74 6.02 18.55
CA THR A 59 7.40 4.59 18.51
C THR A 59 6.13 4.33 17.71
N LEU A 60 5.93 3.08 17.28
CA LEU A 60 4.70 2.68 16.59
C LEU A 60 3.46 3.00 17.44
N GLY A 61 3.51 2.75 18.75
CA GLY A 61 2.41 3.07 19.65
C GLY A 61 2.08 4.56 19.67
N ASP A 62 3.09 5.43 19.67
CA ASP A 62 2.91 6.88 19.64
C ASP A 62 2.34 7.35 18.31
N TRP A 63 2.81 6.81 17.17
CA TRP A 63 2.24 7.09 15.85
C TRP A 63 0.76 6.70 15.76
N ILE A 64 0.39 5.51 16.30
CA ILE A 64 -1.01 5.06 16.32
C ILE A 64 -1.88 6.02 17.11
N LEU A 65 -1.39 6.47 18.27
CA LEU A 65 -2.15 7.37 19.14
C LEU A 65 -2.25 8.79 18.57
N ALA A 66 -1.17 9.29 17.96
CA ALA A 66 -1.13 10.64 17.39
C ALA A 66 -2.04 10.79 16.16
N ASP A 67 -1.96 9.83 15.24
CA ASP A 67 -2.59 9.93 13.91
C ASP A 67 -3.86 9.09 13.78
N GLY A 68 -4.17 8.28 14.78
CA GLY A 68 -5.32 7.38 14.72
C GLY A 68 -5.18 6.28 13.68
N LEU A 69 -3.97 5.78 13.44
CA LEU A 69 -3.66 4.85 12.35
C LEU A 69 -4.49 3.57 12.41
N THR A 70 -4.98 3.14 11.24
CA THR A 70 -5.75 1.89 11.07
C THR A 70 -5.14 0.96 10.04
N HIS A 71 -4.18 1.41 9.26
CA HIS A 71 -3.49 0.61 8.24
C HIS A 71 -1.98 0.72 8.43
N LEU A 72 -1.31 -0.42 8.64
CA LEU A 72 0.13 -0.48 8.85
C LEU A 72 0.77 -1.34 7.76
N LYS A 73 1.79 -0.80 7.08
CA LYS A 73 2.60 -1.54 6.13
C LYS A 73 3.88 -2.01 6.81
N ILE A 74 4.03 -3.32 6.98
CA ILE A 74 5.14 -3.94 7.72
C ILE A 74 6.20 -4.40 6.73
N LYS A 75 7.42 -3.86 6.85
CA LYS A 75 8.58 -4.32 6.08
C LYS A 75 9.18 -5.56 6.70
N LEU A 76 9.41 -6.56 5.84
CA LEU A 76 9.96 -7.88 6.18
C LEU A 76 11.27 -8.13 5.44
N SER A 77 12.06 -9.10 5.91
CA SER A 77 13.36 -9.40 5.32
C SER A 77 13.27 -10.31 4.10
N GLY A 78 12.35 -11.28 4.11
CA GLY A 78 12.16 -12.28 3.05
C GLY A 78 13.23 -13.37 2.98
N ASP A 79 14.24 -13.34 3.88
CA ASP A 79 15.35 -14.28 3.94
C ASP A 79 15.57 -14.90 5.33
N ASN A 80 14.80 -14.44 6.34
CA ASN A 80 14.85 -14.95 7.70
C ASN A 80 13.43 -15.16 8.24
N LEU A 81 12.91 -16.35 8.05
CA LEU A 81 11.54 -16.72 8.39
C LEU A 81 11.17 -16.41 9.85
N ASN A 82 12.06 -16.78 10.79
CA ASN A 82 11.78 -16.56 12.21
C ASN A 82 11.74 -15.07 12.55
N TRP A 83 12.62 -14.28 11.96
CA TRP A 83 12.63 -12.84 12.15
C TRP A 83 11.38 -12.19 11.57
N ASP A 84 10.96 -12.63 10.38
CA ASP A 84 9.77 -12.08 9.71
C ASP A 84 8.49 -12.36 10.52
N VAL A 85 8.33 -13.57 11.02
CA VAL A 85 7.19 -13.93 11.88
C VAL A 85 7.24 -13.14 13.19
N ASP A 86 8.40 -13.10 13.87
CA ASP A 86 8.59 -12.34 15.11
C ASP A 86 8.29 -10.84 14.90
N ARG A 87 8.73 -10.27 13.77
CA ARG A 87 8.45 -8.85 13.45
C ARG A 87 6.96 -8.56 13.42
N VAL A 88 6.15 -9.40 12.76
CA VAL A 88 4.70 -9.21 12.72
C VAL A 88 4.06 -9.42 14.09
N VAL A 89 4.49 -10.42 14.84
CA VAL A 89 4.02 -10.67 16.21
C VAL A 89 4.32 -9.48 17.13
N ARG A 90 5.53 -8.92 17.05
CA ARG A 90 5.92 -7.72 17.82
C ARG A 90 5.13 -6.48 17.41
N VAL A 91 4.85 -6.29 16.12
CA VAL A 91 3.98 -5.20 15.64
C VAL A 91 2.58 -5.34 16.21
N GLU A 92 1.99 -6.54 16.20
CA GLU A 92 0.67 -6.78 16.82
C GLU A 92 0.70 -6.50 18.33
N ALA A 93 1.75 -6.93 19.03
CA ALA A 93 1.90 -6.68 20.46
C ALA A 93 2.04 -5.19 20.80
N ALA A 94 2.70 -4.40 19.95
CA ALA A 94 2.84 -2.95 20.12
C ALA A 94 1.57 -2.18 19.70
N ALA A 95 0.92 -2.60 18.62
CA ALA A 95 -0.28 -1.93 18.10
C ALA A 95 -1.51 -2.13 18.98
N THR A 96 -1.73 -3.35 19.48
CA THR A 96 -2.94 -3.72 20.23
C THR A 96 -3.23 -2.81 21.42
N PRO A 97 -2.30 -2.52 22.33
CA PRO A 97 -2.56 -1.60 23.46
C PRO A 97 -2.92 -0.18 23.01
N ALA A 98 -2.24 0.33 21.96
CA ALA A 98 -2.52 1.66 21.44
C ALA A 98 -3.91 1.73 20.78
N GLN A 99 -4.30 0.71 20.02
CA GLN A 99 -5.64 0.61 19.43
C GLN A 99 -6.73 0.48 20.49
N GLN A 100 -6.52 -0.34 21.50
CA GLN A 100 -7.46 -0.46 22.63
C GLN A 100 -7.65 0.87 23.37
N LYS A 101 -6.56 1.59 23.61
CA LYS A 101 -6.59 2.90 24.29
C LYS A 101 -7.45 3.93 23.55
N ARG A 102 -7.47 3.88 22.21
CA ARG A 102 -8.32 4.76 21.38
C ARG A 102 -9.69 4.16 21.05
N GLY A 103 -10.00 2.95 21.53
CA GLY A 103 -11.28 2.27 21.28
C GLY A 103 -11.43 1.74 19.83
N CYS A 104 -10.32 1.63 19.07
CA CYS A 104 -10.33 1.07 17.73
C CYS A 104 -10.45 -0.45 17.79
N GLN A 105 -11.41 -1.00 17.05
CA GLN A 105 -11.67 -2.44 17.02
C GLN A 105 -11.12 -3.11 15.75
N GLU A 106 -10.92 -2.34 14.68
CA GLU A 106 -10.52 -2.85 13.38
C GLU A 106 -9.33 -2.08 12.83
N TRP A 107 -8.25 -2.81 12.54
CA TRP A 107 -7.06 -2.29 11.84
C TRP A 107 -6.44 -3.39 11.00
N HIS A 108 -5.65 -3.00 10.02
CA HIS A 108 -5.16 -3.88 8.97
C HIS A 108 -3.64 -3.80 8.81
N TYR A 109 -3.05 -4.89 8.33
CA TYR A 109 -1.64 -4.98 7.96
C TYR A 109 -1.50 -5.26 6.47
N SER A 110 -0.50 -4.66 5.83
CA SER A 110 0.08 -5.15 4.59
C SER A 110 1.52 -5.58 4.85
N LEU A 111 1.93 -6.67 4.24
CA LEU A 111 3.23 -7.29 4.47
C LEU A 111 4.07 -7.16 3.21
N ASP A 112 5.22 -6.52 3.30
CA ASP A 112 6.06 -6.24 2.14
C ASP A 112 7.45 -6.89 2.29
N PHE A 113 7.69 -7.90 1.47
CA PHE A 113 8.96 -8.64 1.41
C PHE A 113 9.96 -8.06 0.42
N ASN A 114 9.57 -7.05 -0.36
CA ASN A 114 10.43 -6.42 -1.38
C ASN A 114 11.18 -7.42 -2.27
N GLU A 115 10.46 -8.44 -2.82
CA GLU A 115 11.00 -9.48 -3.73
C GLU A 115 12.10 -10.39 -3.14
N LYS A 116 12.24 -10.45 -1.83
CA LYS A 116 13.36 -11.13 -1.17
C LYS A 116 13.13 -12.61 -0.89
N CYS A 117 11.87 -13.07 -0.86
CA CYS A 117 11.62 -14.50 -0.65
C CYS A 117 12.19 -15.32 -1.81
N GLU A 118 12.97 -16.34 -1.46
CA GLU A 118 13.60 -17.23 -2.43
C GLU A 118 12.57 -17.88 -3.37
N ASN A 119 11.42 -18.27 -2.81
CA ASN A 119 10.36 -18.95 -3.55
C ASN A 119 9.00 -18.84 -2.81
N VAL A 120 7.93 -19.36 -3.43
CA VAL A 120 6.59 -19.35 -2.86
C VAL A 120 6.47 -20.19 -1.58
N GLN A 121 7.31 -21.22 -1.40
CA GLN A 121 7.27 -22.06 -0.20
C GLN A 121 7.61 -21.24 1.06
N TYR A 122 8.55 -20.31 0.95
CA TYR A 122 8.84 -19.37 2.05
C TYR A 122 7.58 -18.61 2.49
N VAL A 123 6.77 -18.15 1.54
CA VAL A 123 5.53 -17.41 1.84
C VAL A 123 4.52 -18.31 2.55
N LEU A 124 4.39 -19.56 2.10
CA LEU A 124 3.49 -20.56 2.71
C LEU A 124 3.93 -20.91 4.13
N ASP A 125 5.22 -21.13 4.34
CA ASP A 125 5.78 -21.44 5.66
C ASP A 125 5.60 -20.23 6.61
N PHE A 126 5.83 -19.00 6.10
CA PHE A 126 5.58 -17.79 6.86
C PHE A 126 4.12 -17.67 7.32
N LEU A 127 3.16 -17.89 6.41
CA LEU A 127 1.74 -17.84 6.74
C LEU A 127 1.35 -18.90 7.78
N ALA A 128 1.88 -20.12 7.64
CA ALA A 128 1.62 -21.22 8.59
C ALA A 128 2.18 -20.90 9.99
N HIS A 129 3.43 -20.42 10.07
CA HIS A 129 4.04 -20.03 11.33
C HIS A 129 3.34 -18.83 11.98
N LEU A 130 2.92 -17.86 11.18
CA LEU A 130 2.17 -16.71 11.71
C LEU A 130 0.79 -17.12 12.23
N GLU A 131 0.10 -18.06 11.57
CA GLU A 131 -1.16 -18.62 12.04
C GLU A 131 -1.00 -19.36 13.37
N GLU A 132 0.08 -20.15 13.51
CA GLU A 132 0.39 -20.86 14.74
C GLU A 132 0.72 -19.91 15.90
N GLN A 133 1.58 -18.90 15.65
CA GLN A 133 2.09 -18.03 16.71
C GLN A 133 1.17 -16.88 17.07
N CYS A 134 0.50 -16.27 16.08
CA CYS A 134 -0.36 -15.11 16.27
C CYS A 134 -1.51 -15.04 15.24
N PRO A 135 -2.55 -15.88 15.38
CA PRO A 135 -3.70 -15.89 14.46
C PRO A 135 -4.39 -14.52 14.38
N ALA A 136 -4.34 -13.72 15.44
CA ALA A 136 -4.90 -12.37 15.46
C ALA A 136 -4.20 -11.46 14.45
N ALA A 137 -2.86 -11.48 14.40
CA ALA A 137 -2.10 -10.74 13.42
C ALA A 137 -2.37 -11.22 12.00
N LEU A 138 -2.39 -12.54 11.77
CA LEU A 138 -2.74 -13.09 10.45
C LEU A 138 -4.12 -12.63 9.99
N ASN A 139 -5.11 -12.64 10.86
CA ASN A 139 -6.46 -12.18 10.52
C ASN A 139 -6.49 -10.73 10.04
N ARG A 140 -5.61 -9.87 10.56
CA ARG A 140 -5.48 -8.46 10.18
C ARG A 140 -4.73 -8.25 8.87
N VAL A 141 -3.98 -9.24 8.38
CA VAL A 141 -3.28 -9.13 7.09
C VAL A 141 -4.31 -8.95 5.97
N GLN A 142 -4.23 -7.82 5.29
CA GLN A 142 -5.08 -7.47 4.16
C GLN A 142 -4.50 -8.02 2.86
N TYR A 143 -3.17 -7.94 2.69
CA TYR A 143 -2.45 -8.52 1.56
C TYR A 143 -0.95 -8.69 1.86
N ILE A 144 -0.30 -9.50 1.02
CA ILE A 144 1.15 -9.68 0.92
C ILE A 144 1.61 -9.03 -0.37
N GLU A 145 2.63 -8.16 -0.31
CA GLU A 145 3.14 -7.42 -1.45
C GLU A 145 4.44 -8.04 -1.95
N GLN A 146 4.51 -8.25 -3.26
CA GLN A 146 5.67 -8.69 -4.06
C GLN A 146 6.65 -9.59 -3.28
N PRO A 147 6.23 -10.79 -2.87
CA PRO A 147 7.08 -11.60 -2.01
C PRO A 147 8.32 -12.12 -2.72
N THR A 148 8.21 -12.55 -3.99
CA THR A 148 9.29 -13.14 -4.78
C THR A 148 9.79 -12.21 -5.86
N HIS A 149 10.90 -12.59 -6.50
CA HIS A 149 11.57 -11.80 -7.53
C HIS A 149 10.63 -11.29 -8.63
N ARG A 150 10.84 -10.03 -9.05
CA ARG A 150 9.99 -9.30 -10.01
C ARG A 150 9.92 -9.90 -11.41
N ASP A 151 10.92 -10.65 -11.85
CA ASP A 151 10.86 -11.29 -13.15
C ASP A 151 10.01 -12.57 -13.10
N LEU A 152 8.71 -12.39 -13.29
CA LEU A 152 7.74 -13.46 -13.26
C LEU A 152 7.93 -14.47 -14.39
N ARG A 153 8.51 -14.04 -15.53
CA ARG A 153 8.75 -14.92 -16.69
C ARG A 153 9.92 -15.86 -16.45
N ALA A 154 10.96 -15.36 -15.76
CA ALA A 154 12.13 -16.16 -15.41
C ALA A 154 11.86 -17.12 -14.23
N ASN A 155 10.81 -16.88 -13.45
CA ASN A 155 10.49 -17.66 -12.25
C ASN A 155 9.03 -18.20 -12.29
N PRO A 156 8.65 -19.00 -13.31
CA PRO A 156 7.28 -19.46 -13.51
C PRO A 156 6.79 -20.45 -12.46
N GLU A 157 7.71 -21.02 -11.66
CA GLU A 157 7.42 -21.92 -10.54
C GLU A 157 6.86 -21.18 -9.32
N ASN A 158 7.12 -19.90 -9.17
CA ASN A 158 6.64 -19.07 -8.04
C ASN A 158 5.16 -18.70 -8.20
N ARG A 159 4.29 -19.72 -8.15
CA ARG A 159 2.83 -19.56 -8.31
C ARG A 159 2.18 -19.26 -6.98
N MET A 160 1.51 -18.11 -6.89
CA MET A 160 0.92 -17.58 -5.64
C MET A 160 -0.47 -18.14 -5.34
N HIS A 161 -1.02 -19.07 -6.13
CA HIS A 161 -2.39 -19.56 -5.98
C HIS A 161 -2.72 -20.09 -4.57
N GLU A 162 -1.80 -20.81 -3.93
CA GLU A 162 -2.01 -21.36 -2.59
C GLU A 162 -1.92 -20.25 -1.53
N ALA A 163 -0.92 -19.41 -1.60
CA ALA A 163 -0.78 -18.25 -0.72
C ALA A 163 -1.98 -17.30 -0.83
N ALA A 164 -2.46 -17.05 -2.06
CA ALA A 164 -3.59 -16.17 -2.33
C ALA A 164 -4.94 -16.70 -1.81
N ARG A 165 -5.06 -18.00 -1.50
CA ARG A 165 -6.23 -18.55 -0.81
C ARG A 165 -6.25 -18.21 0.68
N VAL A 166 -5.09 -17.98 1.28
CA VAL A 166 -4.95 -17.60 2.68
C VAL A 166 -5.07 -16.07 2.82
N LYS A 167 -4.27 -15.33 2.06
CA LYS A 167 -4.27 -13.87 2.00
C LYS A 167 -4.02 -13.39 0.58
N PRO A 168 -4.67 -12.30 0.12
CA PRO A 168 -4.38 -11.70 -1.18
C PRO A 168 -2.88 -11.45 -1.38
N VAL A 169 -2.37 -11.79 -2.56
CA VAL A 169 -0.98 -11.49 -2.94
C VAL A 169 -0.98 -10.47 -4.07
N VAL A 170 -0.27 -9.38 -3.86
CA VAL A 170 -0.29 -8.17 -4.70
C VAL A 170 1.05 -8.02 -5.41
N ILE A 171 1.04 -7.76 -6.71
CA ILE A 171 2.25 -7.36 -7.43
C ILE A 171 2.54 -5.88 -7.25
N ASP A 172 3.82 -5.51 -7.13
CA ASP A 172 4.33 -4.16 -7.15
C ASP A 172 5.45 -4.02 -8.19
N GLU A 173 6.66 -4.48 -7.90
CA GLU A 173 7.82 -4.36 -8.78
C GLU A 173 7.60 -5.02 -10.14
N SER A 174 6.85 -6.12 -10.17
CA SER A 174 6.49 -6.83 -11.41
C SER A 174 5.47 -6.09 -12.28
N LEU A 175 4.72 -5.12 -11.73
CA LEU A 175 3.69 -4.40 -12.47
C LEU A 175 4.31 -3.29 -13.30
N VAL A 176 4.59 -3.55 -14.57
CA VAL A 176 5.19 -2.60 -15.51
C VAL A 176 4.27 -2.25 -16.68
N ASP A 177 3.37 -3.17 -17.07
CA ASP A 177 2.41 -3.00 -18.15
C ASP A 177 1.24 -4.00 -18.03
N TYR A 178 0.33 -3.98 -19.02
CA TYR A 178 -0.82 -4.87 -19.03
C TYR A 178 -0.46 -6.36 -19.21
N GLU A 179 0.61 -6.68 -19.96
CA GLU A 179 1.07 -8.05 -20.12
C GLU A 179 1.58 -8.62 -18.79
N SER A 180 2.31 -7.82 -18.02
CA SER A 180 2.78 -8.21 -16.68
C SER A 180 1.63 -8.43 -15.71
N LEU A 181 0.55 -7.62 -15.80
CA LEU A 181 -0.67 -7.84 -15.01
C LEU A 181 -1.34 -9.18 -15.36
N LEU A 182 -1.45 -9.50 -16.64
CA LEU A 182 -2.04 -10.78 -17.09
C LEU A 182 -1.20 -11.97 -16.62
N LEU A 183 0.12 -11.89 -16.76
CA LEU A 183 1.04 -12.93 -16.30
C LEU A 183 0.94 -13.13 -14.79
N ALA A 184 0.88 -12.04 -14.01
CA ALA A 184 0.71 -12.13 -12.58
C ALA A 184 -0.60 -12.85 -12.19
N ARG A 185 -1.70 -12.55 -12.87
CA ARG A 185 -2.97 -13.28 -12.67
C ARG A 185 -2.83 -14.78 -12.98
N GLU A 186 -2.15 -15.11 -14.08
CA GLU A 186 -1.87 -16.51 -14.43
C GLU A 186 -1.05 -17.22 -13.34
N GLN A 187 -0.13 -16.50 -12.72
CA GLN A 187 0.68 -17.01 -11.61
C GLN A 187 -0.01 -16.94 -10.23
N GLY A 188 -1.28 -16.52 -10.18
CA GLY A 188 -2.08 -16.56 -8.96
C GLY A 188 -2.02 -15.32 -8.07
N TYR A 189 -1.43 -14.23 -8.54
CA TYR A 189 -1.56 -12.95 -7.85
C TYR A 189 -3.01 -12.47 -7.92
N SER A 190 -3.51 -11.92 -6.83
CA SER A 190 -4.91 -11.52 -6.65
C SER A 190 -5.09 -10.00 -6.47
N GLY A 191 -4.02 -9.23 -6.62
CA GLY A 191 -4.07 -7.78 -6.51
C GLY A 191 -2.89 -7.07 -7.17
N VAL A 192 -2.98 -5.76 -7.27
CA VAL A 192 -1.95 -4.88 -7.83
C VAL A 192 -1.73 -3.65 -6.96
N ALA A 193 -0.47 -3.25 -6.82
CA ALA A 193 -0.05 -2.00 -6.20
C ALA A 193 0.24 -0.98 -7.29
N LEU A 194 -0.61 0.05 -7.41
CA LEU A 194 -0.41 1.13 -8.36
C LEU A 194 0.59 2.13 -7.81
N LYS A 195 1.46 2.63 -8.68
CA LYS A 195 2.40 3.72 -8.35
C LYS A 195 2.31 4.82 -9.40
N ALA A 196 1.98 6.04 -8.99
CA ALA A 196 1.95 7.20 -9.88
C ALA A 196 3.31 7.46 -10.54
N CYS A 197 4.42 7.17 -9.85
CA CYS A 197 5.78 7.33 -10.35
C CYS A 197 6.16 6.40 -11.52
N LYS A 198 5.44 5.29 -11.71
CA LYS A 198 5.60 4.40 -12.88
C LYS A 198 4.95 4.98 -14.14
N GLY A 199 4.14 6.02 -14.01
CA GLY A 199 3.44 6.71 -15.09
C GLY A 199 1.97 6.92 -14.78
N HIS A 200 1.49 8.16 -14.94
CA HIS A 200 0.09 8.52 -14.67
C HIS A 200 -0.90 7.71 -15.52
N THR A 201 -0.63 7.67 -16.84
CA THR A 201 -1.46 6.92 -17.79
C THR A 201 -1.45 5.44 -17.47
N GLU A 202 -0.27 4.88 -17.20
CA GLU A 202 -0.10 3.47 -16.86
C GLU A 202 -0.88 3.12 -15.59
N ALA A 203 -0.78 3.93 -14.54
CA ALA A 203 -1.53 3.71 -13.30
C ALA A 203 -3.06 3.71 -13.53
N LEU A 204 -3.58 4.57 -14.41
CA LEU A 204 -5.01 4.59 -14.76
C LEU A 204 -5.43 3.37 -15.57
N LEU A 205 -4.62 2.94 -16.55
CA LEU A 205 -4.87 1.73 -17.36
C LEU A 205 -4.84 0.47 -16.50
N MET A 206 -3.81 0.32 -15.66
CA MET A 206 -3.70 -0.82 -14.76
C MET A 206 -4.80 -0.82 -13.69
N GLY A 207 -5.21 0.36 -13.22
CA GLY A 207 -6.35 0.50 -12.32
C GLY A 207 -7.68 0.08 -12.96
N ALA A 208 -7.89 0.39 -14.24
CA ALA A 208 -9.05 -0.07 -15.00
C ALA A 208 -9.01 -1.59 -15.21
N ALA A 209 -7.85 -2.12 -15.62
CA ALA A 209 -7.65 -3.55 -15.83
C ALA A 209 -7.87 -4.35 -14.54
N ALA A 210 -7.32 -3.90 -13.44
CA ALA A 210 -7.48 -4.54 -12.14
C ALA A 210 -8.96 -4.58 -11.70
N GLN A 211 -9.71 -3.48 -11.87
CA GLN A 211 -11.13 -3.45 -11.56
C GLN A 211 -11.93 -4.43 -12.43
N LYS A 212 -11.68 -4.46 -13.74
CA LYS A 212 -12.35 -5.40 -14.65
C LYS A 212 -12.08 -6.85 -14.29
N HIS A 213 -10.89 -7.14 -13.83
CA HIS A 213 -10.47 -8.48 -13.44
C HIS A 213 -10.74 -8.80 -11.96
N ASN A 214 -11.43 -7.92 -11.22
CA ASN A 214 -11.75 -8.07 -9.79
C ASN A 214 -10.50 -8.31 -8.91
N LEU A 215 -9.39 -7.63 -9.24
CA LEU A 215 -8.17 -7.68 -8.44
C LEU A 215 -8.23 -6.66 -7.30
N PHE A 216 -7.63 -7.01 -6.16
CA PHE A 216 -7.41 -6.06 -5.07
C PHE A 216 -6.55 -4.89 -5.55
N LEU A 217 -6.86 -3.68 -5.09
CA LEU A 217 -6.15 -2.46 -5.47
C LEU A 217 -5.69 -1.66 -4.25
N CYS A 218 -4.43 -1.28 -4.25
CA CYS A 218 -3.88 -0.24 -3.39
C CYS A 218 -3.01 0.72 -4.20
N VAL A 219 -2.68 1.88 -3.62
CA VAL A 219 -1.71 2.81 -4.18
C VAL A 219 -0.53 2.87 -3.24
N GLN A 220 0.65 2.65 -3.79
CA GLN A 220 1.92 2.61 -3.06
C GLN A 220 2.77 3.83 -3.41
N ASP A 221 3.77 4.12 -2.59
CA ASP A 221 4.71 5.18 -2.86
C ASP A 221 6.18 4.71 -2.81
N LEU A 222 7.10 5.63 -3.06
CA LEU A 222 8.56 5.49 -2.91
C LEU A 222 9.08 6.61 -2.02
N THR A 223 8.53 6.79 -0.82
CA THR A 223 8.80 7.94 0.05
C THR A 223 8.50 9.25 -0.66
N CYS A 224 7.33 9.30 -1.30
CA CYS A 224 6.87 10.47 -2.05
C CYS A 224 6.60 11.65 -1.12
N VAL A 225 7.13 12.83 -1.46
CA VAL A 225 6.93 14.07 -0.72
C VAL A 225 6.24 15.12 -1.59
N GLY A 226 5.57 16.08 -0.97
CA GLY A 226 4.97 17.22 -1.65
C GLY A 226 4.07 16.81 -2.81
N SER A 227 4.34 17.34 -4.01
CA SER A 227 3.56 17.07 -5.23
C SER A 227 3.51 15.59 -5.62
N SER A 228 4.54 14.82 -5.33
CA SER A 228 4.57 13.39 -5.66
C SER A 228 3.55 12.62 -4.84
N PHE A 229 3.41 12.92 -3.54
CA PHE A 229 2.38 12.32 -2.69
C PHE A 229 0.97 12.75 -3.14
N LEU A 230 0.76 14.04 -3.42
CA LEU A 230 -0.53 14.54 -3.92
C LEU A 230 -0.92 13.89 -5.25
N HIS A 231 0.04 13.62 -6.13
CA HIS A 231 -0.21 12.91 -7.39
C HIS A 231 -0.71 11.48 -7.14
N SER A 232 -0.03 10.72 -6.29
CA SER A 232 -0.46 9.36 -5.90
C SER A 232 -1.85 9.38 -5.25
N ALA A 233 -2.09 10.32 -4.34
CA ALA A 233 -3.38 10.49 -3.68
C ALA A 233 -4.51 10.89 -4.64
N SER A 234 -4.23 11.73 -5.62
CA SER A 234 -5.20 12.11 -6.65
C SER A 234 -5.67 10.93 -7.48
N ILE A 235 -4.75 10.03 -7.85
CA ILE A 235 -5.11 8.76 -8.52
C ILE A 235 -5.93 7.88 -7.58
N ALA A 236 -5.44 7.66 -6.36
CA ALA A 236 -6.10 6.82 -5.37
C ALA A 236 -7.55 7.26 -5.09
N ALA A 237 -7.76 8.56 -4.90
CA ALA A 237 -9.07 9.11 -4.57
C ALA A 237 -10.10 8.98 -5.71
N ARG A 238 -9.64 8.77 -6.95
CA ARG A 238 -10.50 8.66 -8.13
C ARG A 238 -10.71 7.24 -8.65
N LEU A 239 -10.00 6.26 -8.11
CA LEU A 239 -10.22 4.85 -8.43
C LEU A 239 -11.11 4.23 -7.35
N PRO A 240 -12.38 3.85 -7.67
CA PRO A 240 -13.38 3.50 -6.65
C PRO A 240 -13.00 2.34 -5.73
N THR A 241 -12.23 1.39 -6.23
CA THR A 241 -11.89 0.15 -5.51
C THR A 241 -10.57 0.22 -4.74
N ILE A 242 -9.88 1.35 -4.71
CA ILE A 242 -8.66 1.52 -3.91
C ILE A 242 -8.98 1.37 -2.42
N ALA A 243 -8.26 0.48 -1.75
CA ALA A 243 -8.41 0.23 -0.31
C ALA A 243 -7.77 1.34 0.54
N ALA A 244 -6.51 1.66 0.28
CA ALA A 244 -5.75 2.68 0.98
C ALA A 244 -4.56 3.17 0.15
N ILE A 245 -3.90 4.23 0.61
CA ILE A 245 -2.70 4.81 0.01
C ILE A 245 -1.51 4.73 0.97
N GLU A 246 -0.33 4.38 0.49
CA GLU A 246 0.90 4.54 1.24
C GLU A 246 1.39 5.99 1.21
N GLY A 247 1.87 6.52 2.34
CA GLY A 247 2.40 7.87 2.44
C GLY A 247 3.38 7.99 3.60
N ASN A 248 4.66 7.65 3.34
CA ASN A 248 5.70 7.62 4.38
C ASN A 248 6.65 8.83 4.35
N GLY A 249 6.51 9.74 3.37
CA GLY A 249 7.33 10.94 3.28
C GLY A 249 7.24 11.86 4.50
N ARG A 250 6.11 11.85 5.22
CA ARG A 250 5.95 12.60 6.47
C ARG A 250 6.76 12.01 7.64
N GLN A 251 7.07 10.71 7.60
CA GLN A 251 7.86 10.02 8.62
C GLN A 251 9.36 10.24 8.41
N TYR A 252 9.83 10.02 7.17
CA TYR A 252 11.25 9.95 6.86
C TYR A 252 11.82 11.22 6.21
N CYS A 253 10.98 12.03 5.58
CA CYS A 253 11.38 13.24 4.85
C CYS A 253 10.41 14.41 5.11
N PRO A 254 10.06 14.76 6.36
CA PRO A 254 9.02 15.76 6.67
C PRO A 254 9.30 17.12 6.04
N ARG A 255 10.57 17.54 5.97
CA ARG A 255 10.97 18.81 5.33
C ARG A 255 10.68 18.86 3.83
N GLY A 256 10.60 17.71 3.16
CA GLY A 256 10.24 17.64 1.74
C GLY A 256 8.78 18.01 1.44
N ASN A 257 7.96 18.14 2.49
CA ASN A 257 6.56 18.55 2.38
C ASN A 257 6.35 20.05 2.59
N ALA A 258 7.40 20.81 2.93
CA ALA A 258 7.31 22.24 3.24
C ALA A 258 6.63 23.04 2.13
N GLY A 259 5.66 23.87 2.50
CA GLY A 259 4.81 24.65 1.60
C GLY A 259 3.60 23.86 1.05
N TRP A 260 3.77 22.58 0.74
CA TRP A 260 2.68 21.71 0.35
C TRP A 260 1.76 21.38 1.52
N ASP A 261 2.34 21.13 2.68
CA ASP A 261 1.65 20.87 3.95
C ASP A 261 0.80 22.06 4.43
N GLN A 262 1.21 23.29 4.10
CA GLN A 262 0.44 24.48 4.40
C GLN A 262 -0.78 24.65 3.47
N ARG A 263 -0.61 24.34 2.18
CA ARG A 263 -1.65 24.49 1.17
C ARG A 263 -2.67 23.34 1.17
N TYR A 264 -2.21 22.13 1.37
CA TYR A 264 -3.02 20.89 1.36
C TYR A 264 -2.95 20.22 2.74
N ARG A 265 -3.29 20.97 3.76
CA ARG A 265 -3.08 20.58 5.16
C ARG A 265 -3.64 19.20 5.48
N GLY A 266 -4.86 18.92 5.05
CA GLY A 266 -5.52 17.63 5.33
C GLY A 266 -4.88 16.44 4.62
N MET A 267 -4.01 16.68 3.61
CA MET A 267 -3.23 15.62 2.97
C MET A 267 -1.97 15.25 3.76
N PHE A 268 -1.45 16.14 4.59
CA PHE A 268 -0.21 15.93 5.35
C PHE A 268 -0.44 15.78 6.86
N GLU A 269 -1.60 16.19 7.36
CA GLU A 269 -2.07 15.94 8.71
C GLU A 269 -3.03 14.75 8.70
N VAL A 270 -2.58 13.60 9.21
CA VAL A 270 -3.41 12.39 9.29
C VAL A 270 -4.39 12.50 10.45
N SER A 271 -5.65 12.22 10.20
CA SER A 271 -6.69 12.20 11.21
C SER A 271 -7.48 10.89 11.12
N ASP A 272 -7.63 10.21 12.25
CA ASP A 272 -8.28 8.89 12.32
C ASP A 272 -7.79 7.91 11.25
N GLY A 273 -6.46 7.91 11.03
CA GLY A 273 -5.80 7.05 10.06
C GLY A 273 -6.07 7.39 8.60
N THR A 274 -6.63 8.56 8.31
CA THR A 274 -6.99 8.99 6.95
C THR A 274 -6.37 10.33 6.57
N VAL A 275 -6.23 10.57 5.27
CA VAL A 275 -5.88 11.87 4.66
C VAL A 275 -7.07 12.44 3.92
N ALA A 276 -7.21 13.78 3.89
CA ALA A 276 -8.35 14.49 3.31
C ALA A 276 -8.16 14.71 1.80
N THR A 277 -8.49 13.73 1.01
CA THR A 277 -8.40 13.78 -0.47
C THR A 277 -9.44 14.68 -1.13
N SER A 278 -10.44 15.15 -0.37
CA SER A 278 -11.39 16.18 -0.84
C SER A 278 -10.73 17.50 -1.24
N GLU A 279 -9.51 17.77 -0.81
CA GLU A 279 -8.73 18.95 -1.20
C GLU A 279 -8.21 18.86 -2.65
N LEU A 280 -8.20 17.64 -3.26
CA LEU A 280 -7.63 17.36 -4.58
C LEU A 280 -8.67 17.57 -5.70
N THR A 281 -9.19 18.78 -5.84
CA THR A 281 -10.29 19.11 -6.78
C THR A 281 -9.89 20.02 -7.93
N GLU A 282 -8.64 20.47 -7.99
CA GLU A 282 -8.16 21.33 -9.06
C GLU A 282 -8.10 20.59 -10.41
N LEU A 283 -8.02 21.35 -11.51
CA LEU A 283 -7.89 20.79 -12.85
C LEU A 283 -6.54 20.07 -13.03
N GLY A 284 -6.50 19.12 -13.94
CA GLY A 284 -5.31 18.32 -14.22
C GLY A 284 -5.11 17.22 -13.18
N LEU A 285 -4.03 17.28 -12.42
CA LEU A 285 -3.69 16.27 -11.40
C LEU A 285 -4.47 16.43 -10.08
N GLY A 286 -5.37 17.40 -10.00
CA GLY A 286 -6.19 17.66 -8.81
C GLY A 286 -5.59 18.67 -7.84
N PHE A 287 -4.38 19.17 -8.11
CA PHE A 287 -3.65 20.12 -7.28
C PHE A 287 -2.77 21.06 -8.14
N SER A 288 -2.37 22.19 -7.56
CA SER A 288 -1.41 23.13 -8.14
C SER A 288 -0.30 23.45 -7.14
N ALA A 289 0.80 24.02 -7.64
CA ALA A 289 1.93 24.43 -6.80
C ALA A 289 1.52 25.45 -5.73
N PRO A 290 2.13 25.41 -4.53
CA PRO A 290 1.94 26.41 -3.49
C PRO A 290 2.47 27.79 -3.88
#